data_c2634f3bd9a75659241a5810cecbba5e
#
_entry.id   c2634f3bd9a75659241a5810cecbba5e
#
_cell.length_a   1.000
_cell.length_b   1.000
_cell.length_c   1.000
_cell.angle_alpha   90.00
_cell.angle_beta   90.00
_cell.angle_gamma   90.00
#
_symmetry.space_group_name_H-M   'P 1'
#
loop_
_entity.id
_entity.type
_entity.pdbx_description
1 polymer ?
#
loop_
_entity_poly.entity_id
_entity_poly.type
_entity_poly.pdbx_seq_one_letter_code
_entity_poly.pdbx_strand_id
1 'polypeptide(L)'
;MRRLIVSLSTAAIIAAGAVAGLQAAATASTAMLPYPDSGGVQATSTTNQDNPPDISFTTTMISYTATDVAPAGLSPGDGYVLAGRITRYGAADGLSTAQCTYTITKGPVLRVCTVDYALDNGLVATTGYIDVPGKSAPVTLVVNGGTGTFAGARGYGRLQPTSTGSIVTLYLTG
;
A
#
# COMPACT_ATOMS: atom_id res chain seq x y z
N MET A 1 -7.76 44.80 41.94
CA MET A 1 -8.02 44.60 40.52
C MET A 1 -8.90 43.40 40.35
N ARG A 2 -10.19 43.61 40.14
CA ARG A 2 -11.21 42.56 40.00
C ARG A 2 -11.31 42.15 38.54
N ARG A 3 -11.11 40.87 38.21
CA ARG A 3 -11.35 40.33 36.85
C ARG A 3 -12.81 39.85 36.78
N LEU A 4 -13.55 40.44 35.87
CA LEU A 4 -14.90 40.01 35.47
C LEU A 4 -14.75 38.77 34.57
N ILE A 5 -15.41 37.68 34.96
CA ILE A 5 -15.63 36.51 34.08
C ILE A 5 -17.00 36.69 33.45
N VAL A 6 -17.02 36.85 32.14
CA VAL A 6 -18.26 36.89 31.34
C VAL A 6 -18.55 35.46 30.87
N SER A 7 -19.62 34.90 31.40
CA SER A 7 -20.16 33.59 30.98
C SER A 7 -21.12 33.81 29.82
N LEU A 8 -20.81 33.35 28.60
CA LEU A 8 -21.77 33.29 27.49
C LEU A 8 -22.47 31.93 27.51
N SER A 9 -23.74 31.95 27.84
CA SER A 9 -24.64 30.80 27.70
C SER A 9 -25.17 30.76 26.26
N THR A 10 -24.81 29.71 25.52
CA THR A 10 -25.36 29.46 24.17
C THR A 10 -26.56 28.53 24.32
N ALA A 11 -27.77 29.05 23.98
CA ALA A 11 -29.00 28.28 23.91
C ALA A 11 -28.99 27.37 22.67
N ALA A 12 -29.20 26.08 22.87
CA ALA A 12 -29.41 25.12 21.80
C ALA A 12 -30.87 25.12 21.36
N ILE A 13 -31.14 25.47 20.11
CA ILE A 13 -32.45 25.31 19.47
C ILE A 13 -32.50 23.88 18.90
N ILE A 14 -33.35 23.04 19.48
CA ILE A 14 -33.70 21.74 18.93
C ILE A 14 -34.85 21.90 17.96
N ALA A 15 -34.56 21.78 16.67
CA ALA A 15 -35.61 21.66 15.63
C ALA A 15 -35.87 20.16 15.40
N ALA A 16 -37.01 19.68 15.91
CA ALA A 16 -37.47 18.32 15.61
C ALA A 16 -38.15 18.32 14.23
N GLY A 17 -37.44 17.84 13.21
CA GLY A 17 -37.97 17.53 11.89
C GLY A 17 -38.20 16.03 11.75
N ALA A 18 -39.43 15.55 11.91
CA ALA A 18 -39.80 14.18 11.58
C ALA A 18 -39.88 14.02 10.07
N VAL A 19 -38.87 13.36 9.45
CA VAL A 19 -38.94 12.88 8.07
C VAL A 19 -39.17 11.37 8.14
N ALA A 20 -40.41 10.95 7.87
CA ALA A 20 -40.77 9.58 7.63
C ALA A 20 -40.16 9.14 6.27
N GLY A 21 -38.94 8.62 6.27
CA GLY A 21 -38.31 8.00 5.10
C GLY A 21 -38.64 6.52 5.05
N LEU A 22 -39.33 6.08 4.00
CA LEU A 22 -39.50 4.66 3.66
C LEU A 22 -38.09 4.05 3.48
N GLN A 23 -37.70 3.21 4.41
CA GLN A 23 -36.55 2.34 4.21
C GLN A 23 -37.01 1.15 3.38
N ALA A 24 -36.78 1.22 2.07
CA ALA A 24 -36.77 0.01 1.24
C ALA A 24 -35.56 -0.82 1.64
N ALA A 25 -35.81 -1.91 2.37
CA ALA A 25 -34.80 -2.92 2.63
C ALA A 25 -34.43 -3.61 1.31
N ALA A 26 -33.38 -3.13 0.66
CA ALA A 26 -32.75 -3.87 -0.41
C ALA A 26 -32.04 -5.07 0.21
N THR A 27 -32.68 -6.24 0.19
CA THR A 27 -32.04 -7.51 0.44
C THR A 27 -31.08 -7.77 -0.71
N ALA A 28 -29.82 -7.36 -0.56
CA ALA A 28 -28.77 -7.77 -1.45
C ALA A 28 -28.56 -9.28 -1.23
N SER A 29 -29.17 -10.06 -2.12
CA SER A 29 -28.87 -11.49 -2.27
C SER A 29 -27.43 -11.57 -2.79
N THR A 30 -26.48 -11.81 -1.92
CA THR A 30 -25.10 -12.17 -2.31
C THR A 30 -25.16 -13.57 -2.91
N ALA A 31 -25.49 -13.64 -4.21
CA ALA A 31 -25.16 -14.82 -5.00
C ALA A 31 -23.63 -14.89 -5.03
N MET A 32 -23.04 -15.74 -4.18
CA MET A 32 -21.67 -16.18 -4.37
C MET A 32 -21.63 -16.83 -5.76
N LEU A 33 -21.01 -16.13 -6.72
CA LEU A 33 -20.62 -16.75 -7.97
C LEU A 33 -19.69 -17.91 -7.60
N PRO A 34 -19.94 -19.13 -8.08
CA PRO A 34 -19.00 -20.22 -7.89
C PRO A 34 -17.69 -19.78 -8.51
N TYR A 35 -16.66 -19.68 -7.68
CA TYR A 35 -15.29 -19.49 -8.13
C TYR A 35 -14.99 -20.63 -9.09
N PRO A 36 -14.66 -20.39 -10.36
CA PRO A 36 -14.30 -21.47 -11.26
C PRO A 36 -13.10 -22.16 -10.62
N ASP A 37 -13.29 -23.46 -10.38
CA ASP A 37 -12.23 -24.35 -9.90
C ASP A 37 -11.10 -24.20 -10.91
N SER A 38 -10.14 -23.35 -10.61
CA SER A 38 -8.99 -23.10 -11.45
C SER A 38 -8.15 -24.34 -11.34
N GLY A 39 -8.41 -25.27 -12.27
CA GLY A 39 -7.50 -26.36 -12.54
C GLY A 39 -6.10 -25.76 -12.59
N GLY A 40 -5.26 -26.15 -11.65
CA GLY A 40 -3.98 -25.55 -11.38
C GLY A 40 -3.14 -25.47 -12.65
N VAL A 41 -3.14 -24.30 -13.27
CA VAL A 41 -2.01 -23.89 -14.08
C VAL A 41 -0.92 -23.63 -13.06
N GLN A 42 -0.16 -24.67 -12.73
CA GLN A 42 1.17 -24.48 -12.18
C GLN A 42 1.92 -23.65 -13.23
N ALA A 43 1.86 -22.34 -13.08
CA ALA A 43 2.88 -21.51 -13.67
C ALA A 43 4.19 -22.01 -13.06
N THR A 44 4.86 -22.89 -13.77
CA THR A 44 6.27 -23.18 -13.56
C THR A 44 6.95 -21.84 -13.79
N SER A 45 7.08 -21.07 -12.70
CA SER A 45 7.94 -19.92 -12.66
C SER A 45 9.35 -20.47 -12.85
N THR A 46 9.74 -20.63 -14.10
CA THR A 46 11.14 -20.64 -14.48
C THR A 46 11.62 -19.22 -14.19
N THR A 47 11.88 -18.95 -12.92
CA THR A 47 12.70 -17.80 -12.55
C THR A 47 14.03 -18.04 -13.20
N ASN A 48 14.28 -17.40 -14.34
CA ASN A 48 15.62 -17.22 -14.84
C ASN A 48 16.34 -16.37 -13.80
N GLN A 49 16.79 -17.02 -12.73
CA GLN A 49 17.52 -16.41 -11.61
C GLN A 49 18.95 -16.03 -12.01
N ASP A 50 19.32 -16.33 -13.26
CA ASP A 50 20.67 -16.15 -13.78
C ASP A 50 20.90 -14.79 -14.44
N ASN A 51 19.85 -13.96 -14.59
CA ASN A 51 20.03 -12.61 -15.11
C ASN A 51 20.39 -11.68 -13.93
N PRO A 52 21.55 -10.99 -13.98
CA PRO A 52 21.92 -10.05 -12.93
C PRO A 52 20.83 -8.97 -12.81
N PRO A 53 20.57 -8.47 -11.59
CA PRO A 53 19.58 -7.41 -11.41
C PRO A 53 20.05 -6.14 -12.14
N ASP A 54 19.12 -5.49 -12.86
CA ASP A 54 19.44 -4.24 -13.53
C ASP A 54 19.72 -3.13 -12.52
N ILE A 55 18.98 -3.13 -11.39
CA ILE A 55 19.17 -2.13 -10.33
C ILE A 55 18.97 -2.76 -8.97
N SER A 56 19.91 -2.50 -8.05
CA SER A 56 19.77 -2.87 -6.65
C SER A 56 20.10 -1.68 -5.73
N PHE A 57 19.26 -1.46 -4.71
CA PHE A 57 19.43 -0.37 -3.74
C PHE A 57 18.80 -0.74 -2.40
N THR A 58 19.10 0.05 -1.37
CA THR A 58 18.44 -0.05 -0.08
C THR A 58 17.48 1.12 0.11
N THR A 59 16.36 0.87 0.79
CA THR A 59 15.47 1.92 1.29
C THR A 59 15.52 1.94 2.80
N THR A 60 15.60 3.13 3.39
CA THR A 60 15.48 3.33 4.84
C THR A 60 14.25 4.16 5.12
N MET A 61 13.35 3.68 5.97
CA MET A 61 12.10 4.38 6.28
C MET A 61 12.39 5.70 7.01
N ILE A 62 11.76 6.80 6.54
CA ILE A 62 11.85 8.15 7.13
C ILE A 62 10.52 8.65 7.65
N SER A 63 9.39 8.15 7.16
CA SER A 63 8.06 8.46 7.69
C SER A 63 7.10 7.30 7.50
N TYR A 64 6.10 7.24 8.40
CA TYR A 64 5.01 6.27 8.35
C TYR A 64 3.74 6.94 8.89
N THR A 65 2.63 6.79 8.16
CA THR A 65 1.31 7.27 8.58
C THR A 65 0.30 6.18 8.30
N ALA A 66 -0.39 5.72 9.34
CA ALA A 66 -1.49 4.75 9.22
C ALA A 66 -2.83 5.48 9.10
N THR A 67 -3.78 4.86 8.40
CA THR A 67 -5.19 5.25 8.31
C THR A 67 -6.04 4.08 8.77
N ASP A 68 -6.90 4.36 9.75
CA ASP A 68 -7.91 3.43 10.28
C ASP A 68 -9.28 3.94 9.83
N VAL A 69 -9.97 3.19 8.98
CA VAL A 69 -11.33 3.50 8.55
C VAL A 69 -12.33 2.72 9.41
N ALA A 70 -13.52 3.28 9.62
CA ALA A 70 -14.52 2.61 10.44
C ALA A 70 -14.93 1.22 9.87
N PRO A 71 -15.12 0.21 10.72
CA PRO A 71 -15.05 0.22 12.19
C PRO A 71 -13.59 0.22 12.70
N ALA A 72 -13.37 0.76 13.90
CA ALA A 72 -12.04 0.81 14.51
C ALA A 72 -11.37 -0.57 14.61
N GLY A 73 -10.05 -0.61 14.39
CA GLY A 73 -9.25 -1.82 14.32
C GLY A 73 -9.13 -2.35 12.90
N LEU A 74 -8.29 -3.34 12.69
CA LEU A 74 -7.92 -3.80 11.34
C LEU A 74 -9.14 -4.23 10.51
N SER A 75 -9.46 -3.43 9.49
CA SER A 75 -10.58 -3.58 8.58
C SER A 75 -10.18 -3.41 7.10
N PRO A 76 -10.96 -3.95 6.15
CA PRO A 76 -10.74 -3.65 4.74
C PRO A 76 -10.86 -2.15 4.47
N GLY A 77 -9.89 -1.59 3.75
CA GLY A 77 -9.80 -0.16 3.50
C GLY A 77 -8.81 0.57 4.39
N ASP A 78 -8.44 0.00 5.55
CA ASP A 78 -7.32 0.51 6.32
C ASP A 78 -6.05 0.49 5.49
N GLY A 79 -5.14 1.36 5.85
CA GLY A 79 -3.92 1.44 5.08
C GLY A 79 -2.82 2.22 5.78
N TYR A 80 -1.76 2.41 5.04
CA TYR A 80 -0.68 3.29 5.46
C TYR A 80 0.06 3.87 4.25
N VAL A 81 0.66 5.00 4.48
CA VAL A 81 1.64 5.61 3.58
C VAL A 81 2.97 5.64 4.30
N LEU A 82 4.02 5.28 3.59
CA LEU A 82 5.39 5.42 4.09
C LEU A 82 6.26 6.12 3.06
N ALA A 83 7.29 6.82 3.53
CA ALA A 83 8.36 7.32 2.70
C ALA A 83 9.70 6.77 3.18
N GLY A 84 10.62 6.59 2.25
CA GLY A 84 11.96 6.08 2.49
C GLY A 84 13.00 6.85 1.71
N ARG A 85 14.22 6.85 2.23
CA ARG A 85 15.41 7.31 1.51
C ARG A 85 16.01 6.14 0.76
N ILE A 86 16.36 6.36 -0.50
CA ILE A 86 17.09 5.39 -1.32
C ILE A 86 18.58 5.64 -1.17
N THR A 87 19.33 4.55 -1.01
CA THR A 87 20.79 4.55 -1.01
C THR A 87 21.29 3.47 -1.95
N ARG A 88 22.16 3.85 -2.87
CA ARG A 88 22.80 2.93 -3.83
C ARG A 88 24.31 3.14 -3.79
N TYR A 89 25.06 2.06 -3.71
CA TYR A 89 26.53 2.09 -3.59
C TYR A 89 27.05 2.96 -2.42
N GLY A 90 26.28 3.05 -1.33
CA GLY A 90 26.64 3.86 -0.16
C GLY A 90 26.33 5.36 -0.27
N ALA A 91 25.83 5.83 -1.41
CA ALA A 91 25.42 7.23 -1.63
C ALA A 91 23.91 7.37 -1.68
N ALA A 92 23.39 8.55 -1.33
CA ALA A 92 21.99 8.90 -1.53
C ALA A 92 21.67 8.90 -3.04
N ASP A 93 20.55 8.29 -3.43
CA ASP A 93 20.14 8.11 -4.82
C ASP A 93 18.65 8.43 -5.02
N GLY A 94 17.97 8.98 -4.04
CA GLY A 94 16.58 9.39 -4.19
C GLY A 94 15.67 9.08 -3.02
N LEU A 95 14.37 9.01 -3.31
CA LEU A 95 13.29 8.77 -2.36
C LEU A 95 12.37 7.66 -2.85
N SER A 96 11.77 6.93 -1.92
CA SER A 96 10.69 5.99 -2.19
C SER A 96 9.43 6.39 -1.44
N THR A 97 8.28 6.11 -2.04
CA THR A 97 6.99 6.20 -1.37
C THR A 97 6.25 4.88 -1.55
N ALA A 98 5.52 4.45 -0.54
CA ALA A 98 4.61 3.32 -0.67
C ALA A 98 3.26 3.67 -0.07
N GLN A 99 2.20 3.28 -0.76
CA GLN A 99 0.84 3.32 -0.28
C GLN A 99 0.29 1.89 -0.28
N CYS A 100 -0.17 1.44 0.87
CA CYS A 100 -0.72 0.11 1.05
C CYS A 100 -2.13 0.16 1.61
N THR A 101 -3.02 -0.69 1.09
CA THR A 101 -4.39 -0.83 1.56
C THR A 101 -4.68 -2.29 1.90
N TYR A 102 -5.26 -2.54 3.06
CA TYR A 102 -5.69 -3.87 3.46
C TYR A 102 -6.96 -4.27 2.71
N THR A 103 -6.92 -5.40 2.04
CA THR A 103 -8.04 -5.94 1.25
C THR A 103 -8.69 -7.14 1.94
N ILE A 104 -7.90 -7.93 2.66
CA ILE A 104 -8.35 -9.05 3.47
C ILE A 104 -7.77 -8.91 4.87
N THR A 105 -8.64 -8.95 5.89
CA THR A 105 -8.26 -8.74 7.30
C THR A 105 -8.65 -9.89 8.20
N LYS A 106 -9.36 -10.90 7.66
CA LYS A 106 -9.73 -12.14 8.37
C LYS A 106 -9.08 -13.32 7.67
N GLY A 107 -8.45 -14.20 8.45
CA GLY A 107 -7.64 -15.29 7.91
C GLY A 107 -6.26 -14.81 7.50
N PRO A 108 -5.75 -15.17 6.30
CA PRO A 108 -4.52 -14.60 5.78
C PRO A 108 -4.76 -13.10 5.50
N VAL A 109 -3.99 -12.24 6.17
CA VAL A 109 -4.08 -10.80 5.98
C VAL A 109 -3.38 -10.42 4.69
N LEU A 110 -4.10 -9.78 3.78
CA LEU A 110 -3.58 -9.36 2.48
C LEU A 110 -3.72 -7.86 2.31
N ARG A 111 -2.67 -7.24 1.78
CA ARG A 111 -2.67 -5.83 1.38
C ARG A 111 -2.11 -5.65 -0.03
N VAL A 112 -2.66 -4.69 -0.74
CA VAL A 112 -2.13 -4.23 -2.02
C VAL A 112 -1.29 -3.00 -1.75
N CYS A 113 -0.08 -2.97 -2.31
CA CYS A 113 0.82 -1.83 -2.19
C CYS A 113 1.22 -1.33 -3.57
N THR A 114 1.19 -0.01 -3.74
CA THR A 114 1.89 0.70 -4.82
C THR A 114 3.16 1.29 -4.22
N VAL A 115 4.28 1.07 -4.87
CA VAL A 115 5.58 1.60 -4.42
C VAL A 115 6.26 2.31 -5.57
N ASP A 116 6.61 3.55 -5.35
CA ASP A 116 7.33 4.39 -6.31
C ASP A 116 8.75 4.64 -5.82
N TYR A 117 9.69 4.49 -6.73
CA TYR A 117 11.12 4.75 -6.49
C TYR A 117 11.55 5.92 -7.39
N ALA A 118 11.68 7.10 -6.81
CA ALA A 118 12.22 8.29 -7.46
C ALA A 118 13.74 8.27 -7.31
N LEU A 119 14.42 7.84 -8.35
CA LEU A 119 15.88 7.79 -8.46
C LEU A 119 16.39 9.05 -9.17
N ASP A 120 17.68 9.35 -9.08
CA ASP A 120 18.26 10.56 -9.69
C ASP A 120 18.00 10.69 -11.20
N ASN A 121 17.84 9.57 -11.90
CA ASN A 121 17.69 9.51 -13.36
C ASN A 121 16.28 9.15 -13.83
N GLY A 122 15.31 9.06 -12.93
CA GLY A 122 13.91 8.78 -13.27
C GLY A 122 13.15 8.05 -12.18
N LEU A 123 11.89 7.77 -12.44
CA LEU A 123 11.00 7.09 -11.50
C LEU A 123 10.70 5.66 -12.00
N VAL A 124 10.62 4.71 -11.09
CA VAL A 124 10.08 3.37 -11.33
C VAL A 124 8.86 3.16 -10.45
N ALA A 125 7.72 2.83 -11.07
CA ALA A 125 6.46 2.53 -10.39
C ALA A 125 6.23 1.02 -10.31
N THR A 126 5.87 0.52 -9.12
CA THR A 126 5.64 -0.90 -8.90
C THR A 126 4.34 -1.14 -8.11
N THR A 127 3.76 -2.32 -8.26
CA THR A 127 2.60 -2.77 -7.48
C THR A 127 2.77 -4.22 -7.08
N GLY A 128 2.30 -4.57 -5.89
CA GLY A 128 2.32 -5.96 -5.45
C GLY A 128 1.40 -6.23 -4.28
N TYR A 129 1.19 -7.51 -4.06
CA TYR A 129 0.51 -8.01 -2.88
C TYR A 129 1.55 -8.32 -1.82
N ILE A 130 1.33 -7.81 -0.61
CA ILE A 130 2.20 -8.07 0.52
C ILE A 130 1.37 -8.79 1.57
N ASP A 131 1.70 -10.06 1.79
CA ASP A 131 1.11 -10.84 2.87
C ASP A 131 1.63 -10.36 4.22
N VAL A 132 0.75 -10.27 5.20
CA VAL A 132 1.09 -9.88 6.57
C VAL A 132 0.60 -11.01 7.47
N PRO A 133 1.47 -11.75 8.06
CA PRO A 133 2.16 -11.33 9.26
C PRO A 133 3.67 -11.60 9.26
N GLY A 134 4.42 -10.57 9.61
CA GLY A 134 5.70 -10.72 10.35
C GLY A 134 6.82 -11.54 9.74
N LYS A 135 6.70 -12.00 8.52
CA LYS A 135 7.75 -12.77 7.89
C LYS A 135 8.61 -11.83 7.04
N SER A 136 9.89 -11.84 7.33
CA SER A 136 10.93 -11.21 6.51
C SER A 136 11.07 -11.88 5.13
N ALA A 137 9.98 -12.46 4.61
CA ALA A 137 9.98 -13.10 3.31
C ALA A 137 10.08 -12.03 2.20
N PRO A 138 10.85 -12.28 1.15
CA PRO A 138 10.90 -11.41 0.00
C PRO A 138 9.52 -11.28 -0.65
N VAL A 139 9.17 -10.04 -1.04
CA VAL A 139 7.94 -9.73 -1.76
C VAL A 139 8.29 -9.48 -3.21
N THR A 140 7.49 -10.04 -4.13
CA THR A 140 7.61 -9.74 -5.55
C THR A 140 6.64 -8.62 -5.92
N LEU A 141 7.16 -7.61 -6.61
CA LEU A 141 6.44 -6.47 -7.13
C LEU A 141 6.46 -6.51 -8.67
N VAL A 142 5.37 -6.11 -9.31
CA VAL A 142 5.32 -5.93 -10.76
C VAL A 142 5.77 -4.52 -11.08
N VAL A 143 6.66 -4.33 -12.04
CA VAL A 143 7.04 -3.02 -12.57
C VAL A 143 5.98 -2.59 -13.57
N ASN A 144 5.26 -1.51 -13.26
CA ASN A 144 4.16 -0.99 -14.08
C ASN A 144 4.64 0.00 -15.14
N GLY A 145 5.79 0.62 -14.93
CA GLY A 145 6.38 1.63 -15.79
C GLY A 145 7.38 2.50 -15.08
N GLY A 146 7.81 3.54 -15.76
CA GLY A 146 8.73 4.52 -15.21
C GLY A 146 8.83 5.76 -16.05
N THR A 147 9.68 6.69 -15.63
CA THR A 147 10.01 7.93 -16.33
C THR A 147 11.53 8.10 -16.47
N GLY A 148 11.97 9.10 -17.22
CA GLY A 148 13.40 9.33 -17.44
C GLY A 148 14.05 8.14 -18.12
N THR A 149 15.17 7.64 -17.59
CA THR A 149 15.86 6.46 -18.12
C THR A 149 15.06 5.17 -17.99
N PHE A 150 13.98 5.17 -17.19
CA PHE A 150 13.07 4.04 -17.00
C PHE A 150 11.77 4.17 -17.79
N ALA A 151 11.69 5.11 -18.75
CA ALA A 151 10.50 5.26 -19.58
C ALA A 151 10.23 3.94 -20.33
N GLY A 152 8.99 3.42 -20.17
CA GLY A 152 8.60 2.15 -20.76
C GLY A 152 9.04 0.89 -20.00
N ALA A 153 9.78 1.03 -18.90
CA ALA A 153 10.24 -0.11 -18.10
C ALA A 153 9.09 -1.06 -17.72
N ARG A 154 9.36 -2.34 -17.80
CA ARG A 154 8.53 -3.46 -17.36
C ARG A 154 9.41 -4.44 -16.59
N GLY A 155 8.82 -5.46 -16.05
CA GLY A 155 9.56 -6.50 -15.32
C GLY A 155 9.02 -6.74 -13.93
N TYR A 156 9.89 -7.07 -13.01
CA TYR A 156 9.52 -7.30 -11.63
C TYR A 156 10.58 -6.78 -10.67
N GLY A 157 10.19 -6.55 -9.42
CA GLY A 157 11.06 -6.20 -8.33
C GLY A 157 10.98 -7.24 -7.22
N ARG A 158 12.08 -7.45 -6.52
CA ARG A 158 12.13 -8.17 -5.24
C ARG A 158 12.42 -7.18 -4.12
N LEU A 159 11.56 -7.18 -3.13
CA LEU A 159 11.70 -6.36 -1.93
C LEU A 159 11.95 -7.30 -0.75
N GLN A 160 13.13 -7.23 -0.16
CA GLN A 160 13.51 -7.96 1.05
C GLN A 160 13.43 -7.01 2.24
N PRO A 161 12.46 -7.19 3.17
CA PRO A 161 12.39 -6.37 4.37
C PRO A 161 13.64 -6.51 5.24
N THR A 162 14.03 -5.42 5.89
CA THR A 162 15.10 -5.35 6.89
C THR A 162 14.56 -4.71 8.17
N SER A 163 15.37 -4.60 9.22
CA SER A 163 14.97 -3.95 10.46
C SER A 163 14.71 -2.44 10.33
N THR A 164 15.26 -1.79 9.31
CA THR A 164 15.18 -0.33 9.13
C THR A 164 14.54 0.10 7.81
N GLY A 165 14.20 -0.85 6.95
CA GLY A 165 13.65 -0.59 5.62
C GLY A 165 13.60 -1.82 4.75
N SER A 166 14.19 -1.75 3.55
CA SER A 166 14.19 -2.88 2.60
C SER A 166 15.42 -2.85 1.69
N ILE A 167 15.84 -4.03 1.24
CA ILE A 167 16.70 -4.17 0.05
C ILE A 167 15.77 -4.40 -1.13
N VAL A 168 15.93 -3.62 -2.19
CA VAL A 168 15.13 -3.69 -3.40
C VAL A 168 16.04 -4.06 -4.56
N THR A 169 15.59 -5.02 -5.37
CA THR A 169 16.26 -5.44 -6.59
C THR A 169 15.23 -5.42 -7.72
N LEU A 170 15.47 -4.61 -8.74
CA LEU A 170 14.60 -4.49 -9.91
C LEU A 170 15.23 -5.23 -11.10
N TYR A 171 14.44 -6.06 -11.75
CA TYR A 171 14.76 -6.78 -12.98
C TYR A 171 13.91 -6.17 -14.09
N LEU A 172 14.53 -5.31 -14.90
CA LEU A 172 13.82 -4.50 -15.87
C LEU A 172 13.96 -5.10 -17.28
N THR A 173 12.88 -4.95 -18.05
CA THR A 173 12.81 -5.27 -19.46
C THR A 173 12.17 -4.09 -20.18
N GLY A 174 12.65 -3.73 -21.36
CA GLY A 174 12.10 -2.61 -22.13
C GLY A 174 13.05 -2.11 -23.17
#